data_69bd77ae457b1ceaf87517eab34764d6
#
_entry.id   69bd77ae457b1ceaf87517eab34764d6
#
_cell.length_a   1.000
_cell.length_b   1.000
_cell.length_c   1.000
_cell.angle_alpha   90.00
_cell.angle_beta   90.00
_cell.angle_gamma   90.00
#
_symmetry.space_group_name_H-M   'P 1'
#
loop_
_entity.id
_entity.type
_entity.pdbx_description
1 polymer ?
#
loop_
_entity_poly.entity_id
_entity_poly.type
_entity_poly.pdbx_seq_one_letter_code
_entity_poly.pdbx_strand_id
1 'polypeptide(L)'
;YVGSIAAYIEHADGAPPQISGCFAASSVKIQGADVGGLVGATPRPVCMEDSFFTGSLTATGKKGGLVGSLWGLADTNDTVIRRCYVYGENRDSALGNVSAKMVLENVYATLGQHSVTELEPGHMIGDAAKTSMTGFDFDTVWRTVEGGTPQRLAFPLFDDTRESTSGEG
;
A
#
# COMPACT_ATOMS: atom_id res chain seq x y z
N TYR A 1 0.81 0.02 -17.75
CA TYR A 1 0.66 0.28 -16.31
C TYR A 1 -0.80 0.25 -15.92
N VAL A 2 -1.10 -0.30 -14.75
CA VAL A 2 -2.46 -0.33 -14.20
C VAL A 2 -2.41 -0.01 -12.71
N GLY A 3 -3.35 0.78 -12.24
CA GLY A 3 -3.54 1.14 -10.83
C GLY A 3 -5.00 1.51 -10.55
N SER A 4 -5.48 1.29 -9.33
CA SER A 4 -6.89 1.56 -9.01
C SER A 4 -7.22 3.05 -8.87
N ILE A 5 -6.24 3.87 -8.51
CA ILE A 5 -6.39 5.33 -8.40
C ILE A 5 -5.84 6.00 -9.66
N ALA A 6 -4.64 5.62 -10.07
CA ALA A 6 -4.01 6.16 -11.28
C ALA A 6 -3.17 5.09 -11.97
N ALA A 7 -3.34 4.95 -13.29
CA ALA A 7 -2.47 4.07 -14.06
C ALA A 7 -1.05 4.65 -14.17
N TYR A 8 -0.96 5.96 -14.33
CA TYR A 8 0.31 6.67 -14.50
C TYR A 8 0.20 8.09 -13.95
N ILE A 9 1.19 8.51 -13.20
CA ILE A 9 1.28 9.89 -12.68
C ILE A 9 2.49 10.56 -13.31
N GLU A 10 2.24 11.60 -14.05
CA GLU A 10 3.27 12.50 -14.55
C GLU A 10 2.90 13.93 -14.17
N HIS A 11 3.86 14.68 -13.74
CA HIS A 11 3.67 16.11 -13.43
C HIS A 11 4.87 16.92 -13.90
N ALA A 12 4.63 18.18 -14.18
CA ALA A 12 5.69 19.14 -14.47
C ALA A 12 6.50 19.45 -13.21
N ASP A 13 7.58 20.19 -13.36
CA ASP A 13 8.39 20.65 -12.23
C ASP A 13 7.51 21.40 -11.20
N GLY A 14 7.73 21.12 -9.94
CA GLY A 14 6.95 21.69 -8.84
C GLY A 14 6.84 20.73 -7.65
N ALA A 15 5.92 21.02 -6.75
CA ALA A 15 5.68 20.18 -5.59
C ALA A 15 5.14 18.80 -6.02
N PRO A 16 5.59 17.70 -5.39
CA PRO A 16 5.07 16.36 -5.68
C PRO A 16 3.56 16.26 -5.49
N PRO A 17 2.85 15.53 -6.36
CA PRO A 17 1.43 15.22 -6.16
C PRO A 17 1.21 14.52 -4.82
N GLN A 18 0.09 14.86 -4.19
CA GLN A 18 -0.29 14.30 -2.90
C GLN A 18 -1.38 13.25 -3.08
N ILE A 19 -1.17 12.06 -2.51
CA ILE A 19 -2.16 10.99 -2.43
C ILE A 19 -2.37 10.72 -0.94
N SER A 20 -3.54 11.04 -0.44
CA SER A 20 -3.85 10.88 0.98
C SER A 20 -5.20 10.22 1.19
N GLY A 21 -5.26 9.31 2.17
CA GLY A 21 -6.49 8.64 2.56
C GLY A 21 -7.12 7.77 1.45
N CYS A 22 -6.34 7.34 0.47
CA CYS A 22 -6.81 6.51 -0.63
C CYS A 22 -6.71 5.03 -0.31
N PHE A 23 -7.65 4.23 -0.80
CA PHE A 23 -7.57 2.78 -0.63
C PHE A 23 -8.25 2.02 -1.77
N ALA A 24 -7.85 0.77 -1.91
CA ALA A 24 -8.55 -0.23 -2.70
C ALA A 24 -8.62 -1.54 -1.90
N ALA A 25 -9.85 -2.00 -1.68
CA ALA A 25 -10.14 -3.10 -0.76
C ALA A 25 -10.09 -4.47 -1.45
N SER A 26 -10.36 -5.53 -0.69
CA SER A 26 -10.23 -6.94 -1.08
C SER A 26 -11.03 -7.35 -2.32
N SER A 27 -12.12 -6.66 -2.62
CA SER A 27 -12.91 -6.91 -3.83
C SER A 27 -12.24 -6.41 -5.12
N VAL A 28 -11.21 -5.57 -5.01
CA VAL A 28 -10.49 -5.02 -6.17
C VAL A 28 -9.46 -6.02 -6.66
N LYS A 29 -9.58 -6.40 -7.94
CA LYS A 29 -8.63 -7.27 -8.63
C LYS A 29 -8.01 -6.51 -9.78
N ILE A 30 -6.68 -6.40 -9.78
CA ILE A 30 -5.94 -5.63 -10.78
C ILE A 30 -5.00 -6.57 -11.53
N GLN A 31 -5.08 -6.53 -12.86
CA GLN A 31 -4.25 -7.35 -13.74
C GLN A 31 -3.60 -6.50 -14.83
N GLY A 32 -2.33 -6.77 -15.12
CA GLY A 32 -1.60 -6.07 -16.17
C GLY A 32 -0.17 -6.52 -16.33
N ALA A 33 0.59 -5.78 -17.12
CA ALA A 33 2.03 -6.01 -17.26
C ALA A 33 2.76 -5.52 -16.00
N ASP A 34 2.77 -4.20 -15.76
CA ASP A 34 3.24 -3.61 -14.52
C ASP A 34 2.05 -3.04 -13.75
N VAL A 35 1.89 -3.46 -12.51
CA VAL A 35 0.66 -3.27 -11.74
C VAL A 35 0.97 -2.64 -10.39
N GLY A 36 0.25 -1.56 -10.07
CA GLY A 36 0.19 -0.99 -8.74
C GLY A 36 -1.20 -1.12 -8.14
N GLY A 37 -1.31 -1.43 -6.87
CA GLY A 37 -2.60 -1.49 -6.20
C GLY A 37 -3.30 -0.13 -6.23
N LEU A 38 -2.60 0.94 -5.92
CA LEU A 38 -3.10 2.31 -6.01
C LEU A 38 -2.59 3.02 -7.26
N VAL A 39 -1.28 3.04 -7.48
CA VAL A 39 -0.63 3.73 -8.59
C VAL A 39 0.15 2.73 -9.44
N GLY A 40 -0.15 2.66 -10.73
CA GLY A 40 0.55 1.77 -11.65
C GLY A 40 2.01 2.16 -11.81
N ALA A 41 2.28 3.40 -12.15
CA ALA A 41 3.63 3.90 -12.33
C ALA A 41 3.76 5.42 -12.14
N THR A 42 4.94 5.85 -11.73
CA THR A 42 5.32 7.28 -11.72
C THR A 42 6.80 7.47 -11.99
N PRO A 43 7.17 8.31 -12.98
CA PRO A 43 8.55 8.70 -13.25
C PRO A 43 9.02 9.91 -12.42
N ARG A 44 8.15 10.46 -11.60
CA ARG A 44 8.38 11.67 -10.81
C ARG A 44 8.12 11.41 -9.33
N PRO A 45 8.63 12.24 -8.44
CA PRO A 45 8.31 12.17 -7.01
C PRO A 45 6.81 12.21 -6.74
N VAL A 46 6.38 11.48 -5.71
CA VAL A 46 5.00 11.45 -5.21
C VAL A 46 5.01 11.40 -3.70
N CYS A 47 4.07 12.07 -3.07
CA CYS A 47 3.82 11.95 -1.64
C CYS A 47 2.54 11.13 -1.41
N MET A 48 2.66 10.05 -0.65
CA MET A 48 1.53 9.18 -0.32
C MET A 48 1.45 8.99 1.19
N GLU A 49 0.27 9.20 1.75
CA GLU A 49 0.08 9.01 3.19
C GLU A 49 -1.30 8.46 3.53
N ASP A 50 -1.35 7.78 4.67
CA ASP A 50 -2.58 7.24 5.25
C ASP A 50 -3.44 6.46 4.25
N SER A 51 -2.78 5.68 3.39
CA SER A 51 -3.39 4.97 2.26
C SER A 51 -3.07 3.48 2.33
N PHE A 52 -3.94 2.64 1.75
CA PHE A 52 -3.72 1.20 1.81
C PHE A 52 -4.30 0.44 0.63
N PHE A 53 -3.77 -0.75 0.44
CA PHE A 53 -4.26 -1.72 -0.53
C PHE A 53 -4.41 -3.10 0.11
N THR A 54 -5.59 -3.70 -0.07
CA THR A 54 -5.89 -5.05 0.40
C THR A 54 -6.50 -5.94 -0.70
N GLY A 55 -6.45 -5.47 -1.93
CA GLY A 55 -6.94 -6.20 -3.11
C GLY A 55 -5.99 -7.30 -3.60
N SER A 56 -6.24 -7.78 -4.80
CA SER A 56 -5.41 -8.79 -5.47
C SER A 56 -4.69 -8.21 -6.66
N LEU A 57 -3.41 -8.57 -6.81
CA LEU A 57 -2.56 -8.15 -7.92
C LEU A 57 -2.11 -9.34 -8.74
N THR A 58 -2.31 -9.27 -10.05
CA THR A 58 -1.75 -10.21 -11.02
C THR A 58 -0.95 -9.44 -12.06
N ALA A 59 0.33 -9.74 -12.19
CA ALA A 59 1.21 -9.06 -13.14
C ALA A 59 2.08 -10.06 -13.88
N THR A 60 2.35 -9.76 -15.14
CA THR A 60 3.38 -10.46 -15.94
C THR A 60 4.76 -9.82 -15.78
N GLY A 61 4.80 -8.58 -15.33
CA GLY A 61 5.99 -7.80 -15.00
C GLY A 61 6.10 -7.48 -13.52
N LYS A 62 6.14 -6.22 -13.17
CA LYS A 62 6.33 -5.73 -11.78
C LYS A 62 5.00 -5.49 -11.09
N LYS A 63 4.95 -5.77 -9.78
CA LYS A 63 3.78 -5.48 -8.97
C LYS A 63 4.15 -4.90 -7.61
N GLY A 64 3.35 -3.95 -7.14
CA GLY A 64 3.42 -3.37 -5.80
C GLY A 64 2.07 -2.88 -5.33
N GLY A 65 1.69 -3.16 -4.11
CA GLY A 65 0.36 -2.83 -3.59
C GLY A 65 0.08 -1.33 -3.52
N LEU A 66 1.08 -0.51 -3.28
CA LEU A 66 0.95 0.95 -3.37
C LEU A 66 1.34 1.44 -4.76
N VAL A 67 2.58 1.17 -5.19
CA VAL A 67 3.11 1.62 -6.48
C VAL A 67 3.76 0.46 -7.23
N GLY A 68 3.34 0.23 -8.46
CA GLY A 68 3.89 -0.83 -9.31
C GLY A 68 5.30 -0.54 -9.78
N SER A 69 5.54 0.67 -10.29
CA SER A 69 6.86 1.12 -10.73
C SER A 69 7.10 2.58 -10.35
N LEU A 70 8.21 2.82 -9.66
CA LEU A 70 8.65 4.14 -9.25
C LEU A 70 10.07 4.34 -9.75
N TRP A 71 10.22 5.24 -10.71
CA TRP A 71 11.53 5.65 -11.22
C TRP A 71 11.55 7.17 -11.35
N GLY A 72 12.65 7.80 -11.19
CA GLY A 72 12.72 9.25 -11.26
C GLY A 72 14.12 9.78 -11.12
N LEU A 73 14.24 11.08 -10.93
CA LEU A 73 15.50 11.74 -10.72
C LEU A 73 16.18 11.14 -9.48
N ALA A 74 17.23 10.38 -9.72
CA ALA A 74 17.87 9.52 -8.73
C ALA A 74 18.40 10.23 -7.48
N ASP A 75 18.46 11.55 -7.49
CA ASP A 75 19.17 12.35 -6.49
C ASP A 75 18.26 13.15 -5.54
N THR A 76 16.94 13.09 -5.71
CA THR A 76 16.00 13.78 -4.82
C THR A 76 15.27 12.80 -3.91
N ASN A 77 15.17 13.12 -2.61
CA ASN A 77 14.34 12.39 -1.65
C ASN A 77 12.91 12.95 -1.59
N ASP A 78 12.40 13.43 -2.70
CA ASP A 78 11.11 14.13 -2.75
C ASP A 78 9.91 13.16 -2.75
N THR A 79 10.15 11.88 -3.03
CA THR A 79 9.13 10.85 -2.82
C THR A 79 9.08 10.48 -1.35
N VAL A 80 7.92 10.67 -0.75
CA VAL A 80 7.66 10.32 0.65
C VAL A 80 6.44 9.44 0.73
N ILE A 81 6.57 8.26 1.33
CA ILE A 81 5.45 7.35 1.61
C ILE A 81 5.42 7.11 3.10
N ARG A 82 4.30 7.42 3.74
CA ARG A 82 4.18 7.30 5.20
C ARG A 82 2.81 6.80 5.65
N ARG A 83 2.80 6.02 6.71
CA ARG A 83 1.59 5.45 7.32
C ARG A 83 0.69 4.77 6.28
N CYS A 84 1.32 3.96 5.44
CA CYS A 84 0.65 3.19 4.40
C CYS A 84 0.87 1.70 4.63
N TYR A 85 -0.06 0.89 4.16
CA TYR A 85 0.16 -0.55 4.22
C TYR A 85 -0.41 -1.31 3.01
N VAL A 86 0.12 -2.51 2.83
CA VAL A 86 -0.36 -3.49 1.85
C VAL A 86 -0.60 -4.82 2.55
N TYR A 87 -1.79 -5.33 2.40
CA TYR A 87 -2.13 -6.67 2.83
C TYR A 87 -2.49 -7.53 1.62
N GLY A 88 -1.62 -8.43 1.23
CA GLY A 88 -1.84 -9.33 0.10
C GLY A 88 -1.88 -10.80 0.55
N GLU A 89 -2.87 -11.54 0.08
CA GLU A 89 -2.97 -12.99 0.36
C GLU A 89 -1.74 -13.75 -0.15
N ASN A 90 -1.13 -13.27 -1.23
CA ASN A 90 0.06 -13.86 -1.84
C ASN A 90 1.36 -13.18 -1.39
N ARG A 91 1.38 -12.53 -0.24
CA ARG A 91 2.52 -11.77 0.28
C ARG A 91 2.98 -10.73 -0.75
N ASP A 92 2.16 -9.73 -0.97
CA ASP A 92 2.48 -8.65 -1.88
C ASP A 92 3.34 -7.57 -1.20
N SER A 93 4.34 -7.07 -1.94
CA SER A 93 5.14 -5.93 -1.54
C SER A 93 4.37 -4.63 -1.72
N ALA A 94 4.72 -3.61 -0.96
CA ALA A 94 4.17 -2.27 -1.16
C ALA A 94 4.65 -1.63 -2.47
N LEU A 95 5.88 -1.92 -2.89
CA LEU A 95 6.52 -1.32 -4.05
C LEU A 95 7.02 -2.42 -5.00
N GLY A 96 6.76 -2.28 -6.29
CA GLY A 96 7.14 -3.30 -7.27
C GLY A 96 8.55 -3.07 -7.82
N ASN A 97 8.77 -2.01 -8.57
CA ASN A 97 10.07 -1.64 -9.10
C ASN A 97 10.45 -0.25 -8.63
N VAL A 98 11.62 -0.12 -8.03
CA VAL A 98 12.09 1.15 -7.48
C VAL A 98 13.50 1.42 -7.96
N SER A 99 13.69 2.55 -8.63
CA SER A 99 14.99 3.07 -9.01
C SER A 99 15.21 4.52 -8.56
N ALA A 100 14.30 5.05 -7.73
CA ALA A 100 14.39 6.39 -7.16
C ALA A 100 14.73 6.35 -5.67
N LYS A 101 15.33 7.40 -5.16
CA LYS A 101 15.44 7.60 -3.71
C LYS A 101 14.08 8.00 -3.15
N MET A 102 13.79 7.53 -1.93
CA MET A 102 12.55 7.83 -1.26
C MET A 102 12.72 7.80 0.26
N VAL A 103 11.78 8.43 0.94
CA VAL A 103 11.63 8.35 2.40
C VAL A 103 10.41 7.48 2.69
N LEU A 104 10.63 6.41 3.46
CA LEU A 104 9.58 5.50 3.93
C LEU A 104 9.45 5.65 5.45
N GLU A 105 8.25 5.98 5.91
CA GLU A 105 7.95 6.14 7.35
C GLU A 105 6.72 5.31 7.72
N ASN A 106 6.91 4.28 8.55
CA ASN A 106 5.80 3.43 9.00
C ASN A 106 5.00 2.83 7.82
N VAL A 107 5.71 2.23 6.88
CA VAL A 107 5.13 1.53 5.73
C VAL A 107 5.26 0.03 5.96
N TYR A 108 4.14 -0.68 5.89
CA TYR A 108 4.05 -2.10 6.21
C TYR A 108 3.50 -2.91 5.04
N ALA A 109 4.00 -4.11 4.86
CA ALA A 109 3.49 -5.04 3.87
C ALA A 109 3.65 -6.50 4.33
N THR A 110 2.89 -7.39 3.75
CA THR A 110 3.03 -8.84 3.97
C THR A 110 4.27 -9.43 3.29
N LEU A 111 4.94 -8.67 2.44
CA LEU A 111 6.26 -8.96 1.90
C LEU A 111 7.14 -7.70 1.98
N GLY A 112 8.20 -7.77 2.77
CA GLY A 112 9.17 -6.67 2.94
C GLY A 112 10.17 -6.62 1.78
N GLN A 113 10.05 -5.58 0.94
CA GLN A 113 11.01 -5.25 -0.11
C GLN A 113 11.24 -3.74 -0.11
N HIS A 114 12.36 -3.29 -0.67
CA HIS A 114 12.68 -1.86 -0.79
C HIS A 114 12.61 -1.09 0.55
N SER A 115 13.08 -1.70 1.64
CA SER A 115 13.06 -1.13 3.00
C SER A 115 11.66 -0.95 3.62
N VAL A 116 10.63 -1.55 3.05
CA VAL A 116 9.31 -1.66 3.65
C VAL A 116 9.36 -2.68 4.80
N THR A 117 8.72 -2.37 5.90
CA THR A 117 8.66 -3.28 7.05
C THR A 117 7.72 -4.44 6.77
N GLU A 118 8.26 -5.66 6.81
CA GLU A 118 7.45 -6.88 6.69
C GLU A 118 6.72 -7.19 7.99
N LEU A 119 5.45 -7.47 7.90
CA LEU A 119 4.64 -8.02 8.99
C LEU A 119 3.95 -9.31 8.54
N GLU A 120 3.95 -10.29 9.42
CA GLU A 120 3.14 -11.48 9.22
C GLU A 120 1.65 -11.09 9.15
N PRO A 121 0.85 -11.74 8.30
CA PRO A 121 -0.55 -11.36 8.10
C PRO A 121 -1.36 -11.21 9.39
N GLY A 122 -1.19 -12.12 10.35
CA GLY A 122 -1.89 -12.05 11.63
C GLY A 122 -1.57 -10.82 12.47
N HIS A 123 -0.42 -10.17 12.25
CA HIS A 123 -0.04 -8.93 12.94
C HIS A 123 -0.66 -7.69 12.31
N MET A 124 -1.32 -7.82 11.18
CA MET A 124 -1.99 -6.74 10.48
C MET A 124 -3.52 -6.79 10.63
N ILE A 125 -4.05 -7.69 11.46
CA ILE A 125 -5.49 -7.93 11.61
C ILE A 125 -5.94 -7.65 13.04
N GLY A 126 -7.11 -7.05 13.18
CA GLY A 126 -7.73 -6.78 14.47
C GLY A 126 -6.84 -5.94 15.39
N ASP A 127 -6.88 -6.23 16.68
CA ASP A 127 -6.11 -5.49 17.68
C ASP A 127 -4.60 -5.73 17.59
N ALA A 128 -4.15 -6.80 16.96
CA ALA A 128 -2.73 -7.02 16.72
C ALA A 128 -2.11 -5.92 15.84
N ALA A 129 -2.87 -5.38 14.89
CA ALA A 129 -2.43 -4.27 14.05
C ALA A 129 -2.09 -3.02 14.88
N LYS A 130 -2.86 -2.72 15.92
CA LYS A 130 -2.62 -1.57 16.80
C LYS A 130 -1.25 -1.63 17.50
N THR A 131 -0.80 -2.83 17.82
CA THR A 131 0.50 -3.04 18.46
C THR A 131 1.65 -3.10 17.46
N SER A 132 1.42 -3.70 16.29
CA SER A 132 2.47 -3.99 15.32
C SER A 132 2.74 -2.85 14.34
N MET A 133 1.69 -2.11 13.96
CA MET A 133 1.78 -1.01 13.00
C MET A 133 2.07 0.31 13.72
N THR A 134 3.27 0.43 14.27
CA THR A 134 3.71 1.63 14.99
C THR A 134 3.67 2.87 14.09
N GLY A 135 3.38 4.02 14.66
CA GLY A 135 3.24 5.28 13.92
C GLY A 135 1.87 5.49 13.27
N PHE A 136 0.99 4.49 13.31
CA PHE A 136 -0.42 4.65 12.94
C PHE A 136 -1.19 5.21 14.15
N ASP A 137 -1.93 6.28 13.93
CA ASP A 137 -2.79 6.88 14.95
C ASP A 137 -4.15 6.16 14.98
N PHE A 138 -4.27 5.18 15.87
CA PHE A 138 -5.50 4.43 16.06
C PHE A 138 -6.54 5.13 16.93
N ASP A 139 -6.26 6.33 17.41
CA ASP A 139 -7.21 7.11 18.18
C ASP A 139 -8.02 8.08 17.30
N THR A 140 -7.38 8.70 16.31
CA THR A 140 -8.03 9.75 15.50
C THR A 140 -8.04 9.50 13.99
N VAL A 141 -7.18 8.62 13.46
CA VAL A 141 -7.03 8.42 12.00
C VAL A 141 -7.47 7.03 11.55
N TRP A 142 -7.10 6.01 12.30
CA TRP A 142 -7.34 4.61 11.97
C TRP A 142 -8.23 3.92 13.01
N ARG A 143 -8.90 2.87 12.59
CA ARG A 143 -9.58 1.93 13.49
C ARG A 143 -9.10 0.51 13.25
N THR A 144 -9.06 -0.31 14.30
CA THR A 144 -8.97 -1.76 14.15
C THR A 144 -10.32 -2.32 13.71
N VAL A 145 -10.27 -3.42 12.97
CA VAL A 145 -11.46 -4.15 12.50
C VAL A 145 -11.29 -5.60 12.92
N GLU A 146 -12.26 -6.14 13.65
CA GLU A 146 -12.23 -7.54 14.06
C GLU A 146 -12.21 -8.45 12.83
N GLY A 147 -11.21 -9.34 12.75
CA GLY A 147 -10.99 -10.22 11.61
C GLY A 147 -10.56 -9.53 10.31
N GLY A 148 -10.37 -8.23 10.33
CA GLY A 148 -9.98 -7.43 9.16
C GLY A 148 -8.76 -6.55 9.40
N THR A 149 -8.26 -5.96 8.33
CA THR A 149 -7.16 -4.99 8.37
C THR A 149 -7.66 -3.61 8.80
N PRO A 150 -6.76 -2.72 9.29
CA PRO A 150 -7.16 -1.38 9.70
C PRO A 150 -7.88 -0.58 8.63
N GLN A 151 -8.85 0.21 9.02
CA GLN A 151 -9.57 1.11 8.14
C GLN A 151 -9.50 2.56 8.63
N ARG A 152 -9.68 3.51 7.72
CA ARG A 152 -9.70 4.92 8.06
C ARG A 152 -10.99 5.31 8.76
N LEU A 153 -10.88 6.05 9.88
CA LEU A 153 -12.04 6.58 10.59
C LEU A 153 -12.87 7.57 9.76
N ALA A 154 -12.23 8.23 8.80
CA ALA A 154 -12.90 9.20 7.91
C ALA A 154 -13.95 8.56 6.98
N PHE A 155 -13.91 7.24 6.79
CA PHE A 155 -14.84 6.51 5.92
C PHE A 155 -15.76 5.59 6.72
N PRO A 156 -16.97 5.31 6.23
CA PRO A 156 -17.82 4.27 6.81
C PRO A 156 -17.09 2.92 6.88
N LEU A 157 -17.39 2.14 7.91
CA LEU A 157 -16.89 0.78 8.02
C LEU A 157 -17.41 -0.05 6.84
N PHE A 158 -16.53 -0.77 6.16
CA PHE A 158 -16.89 -1.73 5.13
C PHE A 158 -16.41 -3.13 5.52
N ASP A 159 -17.08 -4.15 5.01
CA ASP A 159 -16.72 -5.53 5.25
C ASP A 159 -15.50 -5.91 4.39
N ASP A 160 -14.37 -6.07 5.04
CA ASP A 160 -13.11 -6.56 4.47
C ASP A 160 -12.55 -7.69 5.35
N THR A 161 -13.46 -8.39 6.06
CA THR A 161 -13.07 -9.52 6.89
C THR A 161 -12.50 -10.65 6.03
N ARG A 162 -11.39 -11.21 6.49
CA ARG A 162 -10.71 -12.33 5.85
C ARG A 162 -11.11 -13.59 6.58
N GLU A 163 -11.74 -14.53 5.90
CA GLU A 163 -11.89 -15.87 6.44
C GLU A 163 -10.49 -16.42 6.66
N SER A 164 -10.18 -16.76 7.90
CA SER A 164 -9.00 -17.57 8.17
C SER A 164 -9.23 -18.90 7.47
N THR A 165 -8.56 -19.11 6.35
CA THR A 165 -8.41 -20.45 5.80
C THR A 165 -7.52 -21.21 6.79
N SER A 166 -8.14 -21.67 7.88
CA SER A 166 -7.63 -22.80 8.64
C SER A 166 -7.68 -23.97 7.68
N GLY A 167 -6.57 -24.24 7.00
CA GLY A 167 -6.42 -25.47 6.25
C GLY A 167 -6.59 -26.63 7.20
N GLU A 168 -7.76 -27.22 7.20
CA GLU A 168 -7.88 -28.61 7.60
C GLU A 168 -7.22 -29.41 6.49
N GLY A 169 -6.03 -29.84 6.78
CA GLY A 169 -5.26 -30.77 5.99
C GLY A 169 -5.56 -32.21 6.36
#